data_9fcb54eb51a0ab57805cec0ceee4326c
#
_entry.id   9fcb54eb51a0ab57805cec0ceee4326c
#
_cell.length_a   1.000
_cell.length_b   1.000
_cell.length_c   1.000
_cell.angle_alpha   90.00
_cell.angle_beta   90.00
_cell.angle_gamma   90.00
#
_symmetry.space_group_name_H-M   'P 1'
#
loop_
_entity.id
_entity.type
_entity.pdbx_description
1 polymer ?
#
loop_
_entity_poly.entity_id
_entity_poly.type
_entity_poly.pdbx_seq_one_letter_code
_entity_poly.pdbx_strand_id
1 'polypeptide(L)'
;MPKYETIDLGFSTADGERPELQFVGGDIRFSFVDWQELPVRFTASDVRAFSWLEELDVPGIRDDVTYEVLESDLIQKYCAWNVMSPKDGYRHFKLCFNAAGVFDVVCKSITVA
;
A
#
# COMPACT_ATOMS: atom_id res chain seq x y z
N MET A 1 17.57 -2.46 -7.20
CA MET A 1 16.73 -3.59 -6.73
C MET A 1 15.84 -3.11 -5.61
N PRO A 2 14.53 -3.30 -5.70
CA PRO A 2 13.65 -2.95 -4.60
C PRO A 2 13.93 -3.76 -3.35
N LYS A 3 13.79 -3.11 -2.21
CA LYS A 3 13.94 -3.74 -0.90
C LYS A 3 12.61 -3.65 -0.17
N TYR A 4 12.23 -4.72 0.51
CA TYR A 4 10.96 -4.81 1.23
C TYR A 4 11.24 -4.78 2.72
N GLU A 5 10.81 -3.69 3.37
CA GLU A 5 10.99 -3.49 4.80
C GLU A 5 9.62 -3.49 5.47
N THR A 6 9.44 -4.34 6.48
CA THR A 6 8.17 -4.37 7.20
C THR A 6 7.94 -3.05 7.93
N ILE A 7 6.72 -2.57 7.88
CA ILE A 7 6.33 -1.31 8.52
C ILE A 7 5.03 -1.50 9.28
N ASP A 8 4.94 -0.88 10.45
CA ASP A 8 3.71 -0.85 11.24
C ASP A 8 3.00 0.47 11.00
N LEU A 9 1.85 0.40 10.33
CA LEU A 9 1.00 1.56 10.05
C LEU A 9 -0.08 1.76 11.13
N GLY A 10 -0.05 0.96 12.20
CA GLY A 10 -1.05 1.02 13.26
C GLY A 10 -2.20 0.03 13.10
N PHE A 11 -2.09 -0.89 12.14
CA PHE A 11 -3.09 -1.94 11.92
C PHE A 11 -2.42 -3.17 11.31
N SER A 12 -3.09 -4.31 11.41
CA SER A 12 -2.63 -5.58 10.81
C SER A 12 -3.45 -5.89 9.57
N THR A 13 -2.79 -6.38 8.51
CA THR A 13 -3.44 -6.89 7.30
C THR A 13 -3.66 -8.40 7.35
N ALA A 14 -3.15 -9.09 8.39
CA ALA A 14 -3.31 -10.53 8.54
C ALA A 14 -4.79 -10.90 8.64
N ASP A 15 -5.22 -11.85 7.81
CA ASP A 15 -6.62 -12.30 7.70
C ASP A 15 -7.62 -11.17 7.43
N GLY A 16 -7.16 -10.04 6.91
CA GLY A 16 -8.01 -8.93 6.53
C GLY A 16 -8.91 -9.29 5.35
N GLU A 17 -10.20 -8.98 5.48
CA GLU A 17 -11.23 -9.33 4.51
C GLU A 17 -12.07 -8.13 4.10
N ARG A 18 -12.85 -8.30 3.04
CA ARG A 18 -13.80 -7.30 2.54
C ARG A 18 -13.14 -5.94 2.26
N PRO A 19 -12.05 -5.90 1.49
CA PRO A 19 -11.41 -4.64 1.18
C PRO A 19 -12.33 -3.79 0.31
N GLU A 20 -12.45 -2.52 0.69
CA GLU A 20 -13.17 -1.50 -0.09
C GLU A 20 -12.26 -0.31 -0.28
N LEU A 21 -12.30 0.26 -1.48
CA LEU A 21 -11.43 1.33 -1.88
C LEU A 21 -12.25 2.43 -2.54
N GLN A 22 -12.05 3.68 -2.10
CA GLN A 22 -12.74 4.83 -2.65
C GLN A 22 -11.72 5.92 -3.00
N PHE A 23 -11.76 6.37 -4.24
CA PHE A 23 -10.90 7.47 -4.71
C PHE A 23 -11.61 8.79 -4.46
N VAL A 24 -10.99 9.67 -3.66
CA VAL A 24 -11.59 10.96 -3.29
C VAL A 24 -10.54 12.06 -3.40
N GLY A 25 -10.65 12.90 -4.43
CA GLY A 25 -9.81 14.10 -4.56
C GLY A 25 -8.30 13.84 -4.60
N GLY A 26 -7.88 12.74 -5.20
CA GLY A 26 -6.46 12.38 -5.26
C GLY A 26 -5.99 11.52 -4.08
N ASP A 27 -6.86 11.29 -3.09
CA ASP A 27 -6.60 10.39 -1.98
C ASP A 27 -7.35 9.07 -2.19
N ILE A 28 -6.90 8.02 -1.53
CA ILE A 28 -7.62 6.75 -1.46
C ILE A 28 -8.03 6.50 -0.02
N ARG A 29 -9.33 6.34 0.20
CA ARG A 29 -9.87 5.83 1.45
C ARG A 29 -10.04 4.33 1.32
N PHE A 30 -9.40 3.59 2.22
CA PHE A 30 -9.40 2.15 2.20
C PHE A 30 -10.00 1.64 3.50
N SER A 31 -10.84 0.63 3.41
CA SER A 31 -11.42 -0.02 4.59
C SER A 31 -11.41 -1.53 4.41
N PHE A 32 -11.28 -2.23 5.50
CA PHE A 32 -11.35 -3.68 5.54
C PHE A 32 -11.74 -4.13 6.95
N VAL A 33 -11.99 -5.41 7.11
CA VAL A 33 -12.28 -6.05 8.41
C VAL A 33 -11.06 -6.87 8.79
N ASP A 34 -10.48 -6.62 9.97
CA ASP A 34 -9.30 -7.32 10.43
C ASP A 34 -9.59 -8.72 10.97
N TRP A 35 -8.54 -9.42 11.42
CA TRP A 35 -8.65 -10.79 11.95
C TRP A 35 -9.55 -10.90 13.20
N GLN A 36 -9.76 -9.78 13.91
CA GLN A 36 -10.66 -9.70 15.07
C GLN A 36 -12.08 -9.30 14.67
N GLU A 37 -12.36 -9.24 13.37
CA GLU A 37 -13.64 -8.79 12.80
C GLU A 37 -13.97 -7.33 13.13
N LEU A 38 -12.94 -6.51 13.38
CA LEU A 38 -13.08 -5.08 13.62
C LEU A 38 -12.84 -4.30 12.33
N PRO A 39 -13.63 -3.24 12.10
CA PRO A 39 -13.39 -2.40 10.93
C PRO A 39 -12.11 -1.59 11.08
N VAL A 40 -11.31 -1.55 10.02
CA VAL A 40 -10.10 -0.72 9.93
C VAL A 40 -10.26 0.20 8.74
N ARG A 41 -9.94 1.47 8.92
CA ARG A 41 -9.98 2.49 7.87
C ARG A 41 -8.69 3.27 7.87
N PHE A 42 -8.18 3.53 6.67
CA PHE A 42 -7.03 4.41 6.51
C PHE A 42 -7.18 5.25 5.24
N THR A 43 -6.41 6.33 5.17
CA THR A 43 -6.35 7.20 4.00
C THR A 43 -4.91 7.23 3.49
N ALA A 44 -4.74 6.91 2.21
CA ALA A 44 -3.50 7.14 1.49
C ALA A 44 -3.60 8.52 0.84
N SER A 45 -2.71 9.44 1.21
CA SER A 45 -2.79 10.85 0.81
C SER A 45 -1.91 11.14 -0.38
N ASP A 46 -2.43 11.89 -1.33
CA ASP A 46 -1.75 12.30 -2.56
C ASP A 46 -1.22 11.08 -3.33
N VAL A 47 -2.17 10.27 -3.80
CA VAL A 47 -1.87 9.02 -4.51
C VAL A 47 -1.46 9.31 -5.94
N ARG A 48 -0.32 8.78 -6.36
CA ARG A 48 0.19 8.87 -7.73
C ARG A 48 -0.01 7.58 -8.52
N ALA A 49 -0.05 6.45 -7.84
CA ALA A 49 -0.28 5.16 -8.46
C ALA A 49 -0.80 4.17 -7.43
N PHE A 50 -1.60 3.23 -7.88
CA PHE A 50 -2.02 2.11 -7.05
C PHE A 50 -2.36 0.91 -7.93
N SER A 51 -2.33 -0.27 -7.34
CA SER A 51 -2.82 -1.49 -7.97
C SER A 51 -3.38 -2.43 -6.92
N TRP A 52 -4.28 -3.28 -7.36
CA TRP A 52 -4.81 -4.39 -6.58
C TRP A 52 -4.59 -5.68 -7.35
N LEU A 53 -3.94 -6.65 -6.68
CA LEU A 53 -3.74 -7.99 -7.22
C LEU A 53 -4.34 -9.01 -6.26
N GLU A 54 -4.96 -10.06 -6.80
CA GLU A 54 -5.55 -11.10 -5.95
C GLU A 54 -4.49 -11.99 -5.29
N GLU A 55 -3.29 -12.02 -5.85
CA GLU A 55 -2.20 -12.86 -5.35
C GLU A 55 -0.92 -12.05 -5.20
N LEU A 56 -0.07 -12.47 -4.26
CA LEU A 56 1.23 -11.86 -4.07
C LEU A 56 2.13 -12.16 -5.27
N ASP A 57 2.70 -11.11 -5.84
CA ASP A 57 3.51 -11.14 -7.06
C ASP A 57 5.02 -11.14 -6.81
N VAL A 58 5.45 -11.12 -5.55
CA VAL A 58 6.86 -11.08 -5.17
C VAL A 58 7.19 -12.31 -4.32
N PRO A 59 8.09 -13.18 -4.79
CA PRO A 59 8.50 -14.34 -4.00
C PRO A 59 9.39 -13.92 -2.83
N GLY A 60 9.35 -14.68 -1.76
CA GLY A 60 10.27 -14.52 -0.62
C GLY A 60 9.85 -13.51 0.42
N ILE A 61 8.71 -12.85 0.26
CA ILE A 61 8.15 -11.97 1.30
C ILE A 61 6.87 -12.60 1.87
N ARG A 62 6.45 -12.13 3.05
CA ARG A 62 5.23 -12.61 3.70
C ARG A 62 4.00 -12.01 3.04
N ASP A 63 2.92 -12.77 3.01
CA ASP A 63 1.65 -12.36 2.41
C ASP A 63 0.65 -11.79 3.42
N ASP A 64 1.05 -11.62 4.67
CA ASP A 64 0.16 -11.21 5.78
C ASP A 64 0.65 -9.97 6.53
N VAL A 65 1.58 -9.21 5.95
CA VAL A 65 2.14 -8.01 6.57
C VAL A 65 2.20 -6.86 5.57
N THR A 66 2.46 -5.66 6.07
CA THR A 66 2.67 -4.46 5.26
C THR A 66 4.16 -4.16 5.12
N TYR A 67 4.55 -3.81 3.91
CA TYR A 67 5.92 -3.41 3.59
C TYR A 67 5.96 -1.97 3.10
N GLU A 68 7.04 -1.29 3.41
CA GLU A 68 7.48 -0.14 2.61
C GLU A 68 8.48 -0.67 1.59
N VAL A 69 8.30 -0.32 0.32
CA VAL A 69 9.18 -0.74 -0.77
C VAL A 69 10.23 0.33 -0.98
N LEU A 70 11.44 0.06 -0.52
CA LEU A 70 12.60 0.95 -0.71
C LEU A 70 13.22 0.69 -2.08
N GLU A 71 13.82 1.71 -2.67
CA GLU A 71 14.36 1.63 -4.03
C GLU A 71 13.31 1.11 -5.03
N SER A 72 12.09 1.63 -4.89
CA SER A 72 10.93 1.18 -5.66
C SER A 72 11.15 1.40 -7.15
N ASP A 73 11.04 0.34 -7.94
CA ASP A 73 11.10 0.42 -9.41
C ASP A 73 9.96 1.29 -9.95
N LEU A 74 8.81 1.27 -9.31
CA LEU A 74 7.65 2.06 -9.71
C LEU A 74 7.91 3.56 -9.54
N ILE A 75 8.47 3.96 -8.39
CA ILE A 75 8.83 5.36 -8.15
C ILE A 75 9.93 5.79 -9.11
N GLN A 76 10.95 4.96 -9.33
CA GLN A 76 12.04 5.27 -10.27
C GLN A 76 11.52 5.48 -11.69
N LYS A 77 10.58 4.65 -12.11
CA LYS A 77 9.92 4.75 -13.42
C LYS A 77 9.18 6.08 -13.58
N TYR A 78 8.41 6.48 -12.57
CA TYR A 78 7.67 7.73 -12.63
C TYR A 78 8.58 8.96 -12.52
N CYS A 79 9.68 8.88 -11.79
CA CYS A 79 10.69 9.93 -11.77
C CYS A 79 11.35 10.06 -13.15
N ALA A 80 11.67 8.94 -13.80
CA ALA A 80 12.24 8.95 -15.14
C ALA A 80 11.28 9.55 -16.18
N TRP A 81 9.98 9.42 -15.97
CA TRP A 81 8.94 10.00 -16.84
C TRP A 81 8.58 11.45 -16.48
N ASN A 82 9.25 12.03 -15.49
CA ASN A 82 8.96 13.38 -14.97
C ASN A 82 7.53 13.53 -14.41
N VAL A 83 6.91 12.42 -14.01
CA VAL A 83 5.59 12.44 -13.34
C VAL A 83 5.74 12.88 -11.89
N MET A 84 6.88 12.59 -11.29
CA MET A 84 7.23 13.04 -9.94
C MET A 84 8.73 13.26 -9.85
N SER A 85 9.18 13.90 -8.76
CA SER A 85 10.59 14.10 -8.45
C SER A 85 10.97 13.30 -7.20
N PRO A 86 12.22 12.81 -7.09
CA PRO A 86 12.68 12.18 -5.85
C PRO A 86 12.52 13.07 -4.61
N LYS A 87 12.49 14.40 -4.81
CA LYS A 87 12.33 15.37 -3.72
C LYS A 87 10.89 15.54 -3.23
N ASP A 88 9.91 14.96 -3.94
CA ASP A 88 8.49 15.14 -3.60
C ASP A 88 8.08 14.34 -2.36
N GLY A 89 8.89 13.36 -1.94
CA GLY A 89 8.64 12.60 -0.72
C GLY A 89 7.63 11.49 -0.88
N TYR A 90 7.40 11.01 -2.11
CA TYR A 90 6.51 9.87 -2.33
C TYR A 90 7.13 8.58 -1.83
N ARG A 91 6.28 7.72 -1.29
CA ARG A 91 6.65 6.43 -0.73
C ARG A 91 5.80 5.34 -1.38
N HIS A 92 6.34 4.14 -1.47
CA HIS A 92 5.63 2.98 -2.01
C HIS A 92 5.34 2.01 -0.87
N PHE A 93 4.06 1.76 -0.61
CA PHE A 93 3.61 0.78 0.39
C PHE A 93 3.00 -0.42 -0.32
N LYS A 94 3.28 -1.60 0.21
CA LYS A 94 2.71 -2.85 -0.25
C LYS A 94 2.00 -3.51 0.92
N LEU A 95 0.67 -3.49 0.88
CA LEU A 95 -0.17 -4.06 1.94
C LEU A 95 -0.64 -5.43 1.51
N CYS A 96 -0.19 -6.46 2.20
CA CYS A 96 -0.47 -7.83 1.86
C CYS A 96 -1.59 -8.37 2.76
N PHE A 97 -2.75 -8.62 2.16
CA PHE A 97 -3.93 -9.19 2.81
C PHE A 97 -4.02 -10.65 2.37
N ASN A 98 -3.48 -11.56 3.16
CA ASN A 98 -3.40 -12.98 2.77
C ASN A 98 -4.74 -13.62 2.47
N ALA A 99 -5.84 -13.10 3.01
CA ALA A 99 -7.18 -13.60 2.74
C ALA A 99 -7.89 -12.89 1.58
N ALA A 100 -7.33 -11.84 1.01
CA ALA A 100 -8.03 -11.01 0.02
C ALA A 100 -7.18 -10.63 -1.20
N GLY A 101 -5.94 -10.21 -1.02
CA GLY A 101 -5.10 -9.76 -2.11
C GLY A 101 -3.99 -8.82 -1.68
N VAL A 102 -3.43 -8.08 -2.62
CA VAL A 102 -2.29 -7.19 -2.38
C VAL A 102 -2.60 -5.80 -2.93
N PHE A 103 -2.45 -4.80 -2.08
CA PHE A 103 -2.63 -3.40 -2.43
C PHE A 103 -1.27 -2.70 -2.47
N ASP A 104 -0.85 -2.28 -3.65
CA ASP A 104 0.32 -1.44 -3.84
C ASP A 104 -0.12 0.01 -4.03
N VAL A 105 0.50 0.94 -3.32
CA VAL A 105 0.17 2.36 -3.42
C VAL A 105 1.41 3.22 -3.34
N VAL A 106 1.52 4.19 -4.24
CA VAL A 106 2.51 5.25 -4.20
C VAL A 106 1.81 6.53 -3.77
N CYS A 107 2.15 7.02 -2.60
CA CYS A 107 1.51 8.17 -1.97
C CYS A 107 2.49 8.88 -1.03
N LYS A 108 2.07 10.00 -0.46
CA LYS A 108 2.93 10.71 0.50
C LYS A 108 2.84 10.14 1.90
N SER A 109 1.67 9.71 2.32
CA SER A 109 1.49 9.18 3.67
C SER A 109 0.25 8.30 3.77
N ILE A 110 0.23 7.45 4.80
CA ILE A 110 -0.95 6.69 5.18
C ILE A 110 -1.33 7.08 6.60
N THR A 111 -2.59 7.47 6.79
CA THR A 111 -3.13 7.90 8.07
C THR A 111 -4.28 7.01 8.47
N VAL A 112 -4.22 6.44 9.66
CA VAL A 112 -5.30 5.60 10.21
C VAL A 112 -6.40 6.49 10.76
N ALA A 113 -7.62 6.18 10.38
CA ALA A 113 -8.80 6.91 10.86
C ALA A 113 -9.25 6.40 12.22
#